data_41c407d8ec3035c4160958e7759b0af5
#
_entry.id   41c407d8ec3035c4160958e7759b0af5
#
_cell.length_a   1.000
_cell.length_b   1.000
_cell.length_c   1.000
_cell.angle_alpha   90.00
_cell.angle_beta   90.00
_cell.angle_gamma   90.00
#
_symmetry.space_group_name_H-M   'P 1'
#
loop_
_entity.id
_entity.type
_entity.pdbx_description
1 polymer ?
#
loop_
_entity_poly.entity_id
_entity_poly.type
_entity_poly.pdbx_seq_one_letter_code
_entity_poly.pdbx_strand_id
1 'polypeptide(L)'
;MSEKTEEPTEHKLKQAREEGQVAKSQDVVVAASTLAVVATLLAMAPGIGERLRAIVGLGLDFGPGDLPIEVLYKRMGAMVIEALIVIAPLVIAAATGALIGLAAHVGLKISPKAVQPKFDSLNPAHGIKKVFSIKSLLTFLQMVLKAAVIGVVMWQGIVRLMPLISGAVFQSPNSIASIGWSAISTLLLFAVALFLVMAPVDFALQRHLFMKGQKMSKDEVKREYKGQEGDPQIKGQRKQLAREFAQEEPRSAVARADAVIVNPTHYAVAIRYRPEEGGLPVVLAKGLDDAALALRGLATALGVPIFAHPPLARALHEVPVNHAVPQELFEAVAVVLRWVDEIGAKRDEALAEPATPGESA
;
A
#
# COMPACT_ATOMS: atom_id res chain seq x y z
N MET A 1 -22.46 16.99 9.76
CA MET A 1 -21.60 16.19 8.86
C MET A 1 -20.63 17.16 8.21
N SER A 2 -19.32 17.03 8.45
CA SER A 2 -18.30 17.88 7.81
C SER A 2 -18.30 17.59 6.30
N GLU A 3 -18.31 18.64 5.49
CA GLU A 3 -18.25 18.51 4.02
C GLU A 3 -16.95 17.81 3.60
N LYS A 4 -17.07 16.88 2.65
CA LYS A 4 -15.93 16.15 2.07
C LYS A 4 -15.33 16.96 0.93
N THR A 5 -14.43 17.88 1.27
CA THR A 5 -13.80 18.82 0.34
C THR A 5 -12.39 18.42 -0.05
N GLU A 6 -11.67 17.72 0.85
CA GLU A 6 -10.26 17.37 0.67
C GLU A 6 -10.07 16.21 -0.32
N GLU A 7 -8.95 16.22 -1.03
CA GLU A 7 -8.59 15.11 -1.92
C GLU A 7 -8.22 13.86 -1.11
N PRO A 8 -8.48 12.65 -1.66
CA PRO A 8 -8.13 11.41 -0.98
C PRO A 8 -6.62 11.25 -0.88
N THR A 9 -6.14 10.80 0.29
CA THR A 9 -4.73 10.45 0.50
C THR A 9 -4.34 9.21 -0.33
N GLU A 10 -3.05 9.02 -0.59
CA GLU A 10 -2.56 7.83 -1.28
C GLU A 10 -2.92 6.54 -0.53
N HIS A 11 -2.89 6.58 0.80
CA HIS A 11 -3.25 5.44 1.64
C HIS A 11 -4.72 5.06 1.46
N LYS A 12 -5.63 6.03 1.47
CA LYS A 12 -7.07 5.78 1.22
C LYS A 12 -7.30 5.19 -0.17
N LEU A 13 -6.60 5.70 -1.18
CA LEU A 13 -6.68 5.14 -2.54
C LEU A 13 -6.13 3.71 -2.61
N LYS A 14 -5.06 3.42 -1.86
CA LYS A 14 -4.51 2.06 -1.75
C LYS A 14 -5.49 1.13 -1.04
N GLN A 15 -6.07 1.56 0.06
CA GLN A 15 -7.10 0.81 0.79
C GLN A 15 -8.33 0.54 -0.09
N ALA A 16 -8.83 1.55 -0.81
CA ALA A 16 -9.94 1.39 -1.76
C ALA A 16 -9.61 0.33 -2.84
N ARG A 17 -8.38 0.33 -3.37
CA ARG A 17 -7.93 -0.70 -4.32
C ARG A 17 -7.85 -2.09 -3.70
N GLU A 18 -7.41 -2.21 -2.45
CA GLU A 18 -7.38 -3.48 -1.71
C GLU A 18 -8.80 -4.01 -1.43
N GLU A 19 -9.77 -3.14 -1.27
CA GLU A 19 -11.20 -3.47 -1.13
C GLU A 19 -11.88 -3.77 -2.49
N GLY A 20 -11.13 -3.68 -3.61
CA GLY A 20 -11.65 -3.88 -4.95
C GLY A 20 -12.44 -2.70 -5.51
N GLN A 21 -12.38 -1.53 -4.85
CA GLN A 21 -12.99 -0.29 -5.34
C GLN A 21 -12.01 0.39 -6.29
N VAL A 22 -12.33 0.38 -7.59
CA VAL A 22 -11.51 0.99 -8.65
C VAL A 22 -12.38 1.79 -9.61
N ALA A 23 -11.79 2.78 -10.27
CA ALA A 23 -12.43 3.47 -11.37
C ALA A 23 -12.50 2.53 -12.57
N LYS A 24 -13.63 1.87 -12.77
CA LYS A 24 -13.85 0.91 -13.85
C LYS A 24 -14.69 1.54 -14.95
N SER A 25 -14.14 1.62 -16.16
CA SER A 25 -14.88 1.96 -17.38
C SER A 25 -15.22 0.67 -18.15
N GLN A 26 -16.50 0.47 -18.40
CA GLN A 26 -16.93 -0.65 -19.25
C GLN A 26 -16.67 -0.36 -20.72
N ASP A 27 -16.75 0.88 -21.13
CA ASP A 27 -16.54 1.28 -22.54
C ASP A 27 -15.11 0.99 -23.00
N VAL A 28 -14.10 1.12 -22.13
CA VAL A 28 -12.71 0.75 -22.46
C VAL A 28 -12.60 -0.74 -22.71
N VAL A 29 -13.26 -1.57 -21.90
CA VAL A 29 -13.27 -3.03 -22.07
C VAL A 29 -13.98 -3.41 -23.36
N VAL A 30 -15.14 -2.81 -23.63
CA VAL A 30 -15.90 -3.06 -24.86
C VAL A 30 -15.12 -2.60 -26.09
N ALA A 31 -14.52 -1.40 -26.06
CA ALA A 31 -13.70 -0.88 -27.17
C ALA A 31 -12.54 -1.82 -27.50
N ALA A 32 -11.77 -2.24 -26.51
CA ALA A 32 -10.63 -3.14 -26.67
C ALA A 32 -11.07 -4.53 -27.18
N SER A 33 -12.14 -5.09 -26.63
CA SER A 33 -12.70 -6.36 -27.08
C SER A 33 -13.22 -6.29 -28.51
N THR A 34 -14.01 -5.27 -28.84
CA THR A 34 -14.55 -5.08 -30.19
C THR A 34 -13.44 -4.84 -31.23
N LEU A 35 -12.43 -4.03 -30.87
CA LEU A 35 -11.27 -3.81 -31.75
C LEU A 35 -10.54 -5.13 -32.02
N ALA A 36 -10.27 -5.95 -31.01
CA ALA A 36 -9.60 -7.24 -31.16
C ALA A 36 -10.41 -8.20 -32.04
N VAL A 37 -11.73 -8.27 -31.84
CA VAL A 37 -12.62 -9.13 -32.65
C VAL A 37 -12.64 -8.67 -34.09
N VAL A 38 -12.82 -7.36 -34.34
CA VAL A 38 -12.89 -6.83 -35.72
C VAL A 38 -11.56 -6.97 -36.43
N ALA A 39 -10.44 -6.71 -35.75
CA ALA A 39 -9.11 -6.93 -36.33
C ALA A 39 -8.90 -8.41 -36.71
N THR A 40 -9.27 -9.35 -35.84
CA THR A 40 -9.18 -10.80 -36.09
C THR A 40 -10.10 -11.20 -37.24
N LEU A 41 -11.33 -10.69 -37.27
CA LEU A 41 -12.30 -10.98 -38.31
C LEU A 41 -11.79 -10.50 -39.69
N LEU A 42 -11.24 -9.29 -39.77
CA LEU A 42 -10.68 -8.73 -41.01
C LEU A 42 -9.42 -9.51 -41.44
N ALA A 43 -8.58 -9.91 -40.53
CA ALA A 43 -7.40 -10.74 -40.81
C ALA A 43 -7.77 -12.12 -41.38
N MET A 44 -8.88 -12.71 -40.89
CA MET A 44 -9.39 -14.01 -41.33
C MET A 44 -10.26 -13.92 -42.60
N ALA A 45 -10.62 -12.72 -43.05
CA ALA A 45 -11.55 -12.49 -44.14
C ALA A 45 -11.32 -13.39 -45.38
N PRO A 46 -10.07 -13.59 -45.87
CA PRO A 46 -9.84 -14.43 -47.05
C PRO A 46 -10.29 -15.86 -46.89
N GLY A 47 -10.12 -16.44 -45.68
CA GLY A 47 -10.45 -17.85 -45.38
C GLY A 47 -11.90 -18.07 -44.94
N ILE A 48 -12.60 -17.02 -44.43
CA ILE A 48 -13.98 -17.19 -43.92
C ILE A 48 -14.93 -17.58 -45.03
N GLY A 49 -14.81 -17.00 -46.24
CA GLY A 49 -15.65 -17.31 -47.39
C GLY A 49 -15.55 -18.75 -47.82
N GLU A 50 -14.35 -19.32 -47.83
CA GLU A 50 -14.12 -20.75 -48.17
C GLU A 50 -14.73 -21.69 -47.14
N ARG A 51 -14.56 -21.38 -45.84
CA ARG A 51 -15.12 -22.19 -44.74
C ARG A 51 -16.64 -22.14 -44.71
N LEU A 52 -17.24 -20.99 -44.93
CA LEU A 52 -18.69 -20.87 -45.05
C LEU A 52 -19.24 -21.68 -46.24
N ARG A 53 -18.53 -21.65 -47.40
CA ARG A 53 -18.89 -22.50 -48.54
C ARG A 53 -18.78 -24.00 -48.21
N ALA A 54 -17.75 -24.39 -47.49
CA ALA A 54 -17.58 -25.76 -47.05
C ALA A 54 -18.73 -26.22 -46.10
N ILE A 55 -19.13 -25.37 -45.13
CA ILE A 55 -20.26 -25.65 -44.22
C ILE A 55 -21.56 -25.82 -45.05
N VAL A 56 -21.83 -24.86 -45.95
CA VAL A 56 -23.03 -24.93 -46.81
C VAL A 56 -22.99 -26.13 -47.74
N GLY A 57 -21.84 -26.43 -48.33
CA GLY A 57 -21.64 -27.62 -49.20
C GLY A 57 -21.92 -28.92 -48.47
N LEU A 58 -21.36 -29.09 -47.22
CA LEU A 58 -21.63 -30.24 -46.37
C LEU A 58 -23.10 -30.38 -46.00
N GLY A 59 -23.82 -29.23 -45.86
CA GLY A 59 -25.24 -29.19 -45.54
C GLY A 59 -26.17 -29.47 -46.70
N LEU A 60 -25.75 -29.15 -47.96
CA LEU A 60 -26.56 -29.28 -49.16
C LEU A 60 -26.28 -30.60 -49.96
N ASP A 61 -25.20 -31.28 -49.68
CA ASP A 61 -24.79 -32.53 -50.35
C ASP A 61 -25.62 -33.75 -49.87
N PHE A 62 -26.93 -33.69 -50.09
CA PHE A 62 -27.84 -34.79 -49.89
C PHE A 62 -27.95 -35.57 -51.21
N GLY A 63 -27.23 -36.71 -51.28
CA GLY A 63 -27.38 -37.60 -52.42
C GLY A 63 -28.79 -38.20 -52.49
N PRO A 64 -29.24 -38.70 -53.68
CA PRO A 64 -30.50 -39.37 -53.79
C PRO A 64 -30.47 -40.70 -53.04
N GLY A 65 -31.26 -40.82 -51.97
CA GLY A 65 -31.41 -42.01 -51.14
C GLY A 65 -31.25 -41.73 -49.66
N ASP A 66 -31.58 -42.69 -48.81
CA ASP A 66 -31.42 -42.64 -47.36
C ASP A 66 -29.93 -42.68 -47.00
N LEU A 67 -29.42 -41.60 -46.40
CA LEU A 67 -28.05 -41.51 -45.91
C LEU A 67 -27.89 -42.41 -44.68
N PRO A 68 -26.85 -43.28 -44.62
CA PRO A 68 -26.54 -44.01 -43.42
C PRO A 68 -26.28 -43.00 -42.26
N ILE A 69 -26.82 -43.34 -41.11
CA ILE A 69 -26.74 -42.45 -39.91
C ILE A 69 -25.29 -42.08 -39.56
N GLU A 70 -24.34 -42.99 -39.82
CA GLU A 70 -22.91 -42.74 -39.61
C GLU A 70 -22.35 -41.64 -40.52
N VAL A 71 -22.82 -41.56 -41.77
CA VAL A 71 -22.41 -40.52 -42.71
C VAL A 71 -22.96 -39.17 -42.26
N LEU A 72 -24.20 -39.14 -41.73
CA LEU A 72 -24.81 -37.94 -41.18
C LEU A 72 -24.02 -37.41 -39.99
N TYR A 73 -23.65 -38.28 -39.00
CA TYR A 73 -22.83 -37.86 -37.86
C TYR A 73 -21.45 -37.33 -38.29
N LYS A 74 -20.81 -37.98 -39.26
CA LYS A 74 -19.53 -37.56 -39.80
C LYS A 74 -19.60 -36.16 -40.43
N ARG A 75 -20.65 -35.89 -41.20
CA ARG A 75 -20.88 -34.57 -41.83
C ARG A 75 -21.20 -33.50 -40.78
N MET A 76 -22.05 -33.80 -39.82
CA MET A 76 -22.34 -32.88 -38.72
C MET A 76 -21.05 -32.53 -37.93
N GLY A 77 -20.21 -33.54 -37.66
CA GLY A 77 -18.92 -33.31 -37.03
C GLY A 77 -18.00 -32.41 -37.82
N ALA A 78 -17.93 -32.60 -39.15
CA ALA A 78 -17.14 -31.74 -40.03
C ALA A 78 -17.66 -30.31 -40.06
N MET A 79 -18.99 -30.09 -40.12
CA MET A 79 -19.59 -28.77 -40.06
C MET A 79 -19.28 -28.06 -38.73
N VAL A 80 -19.34 -28.77 -37.61
CA VAL A 80 -18.99 -28.24 -36.27
C VAL A 80 -17.51 -27.81 -36.21
N ILE A 81 -16.61 -28.61 -36.78
CA ILE A 81 -15.18 -28.31 -36.83
C ILE A 81 -14.94 -27.04 -37.65
N GLU A 82 -15.52 -26.91 -38.84
CA GLU A 82 -15.39 -25.72 -39.67
C GLU A 82 -15.96 -24.48 -38.98
N ALA A 83 -17.11 -24.61 -38.31
CA ALA A 83 -17.68 -23.52 -37.49
C ALA A 83 -16.77 -23.12 -36.34
N LEU A 84 -16.18 -24.08 -35.62
CA LEU A 84 -15.24 -23.80 -34.52
C LEU A 84 -13.97 -23.10 -34.99
N ILE A 85 -13.44 -23.46 -36.17
CA ILE A 85 -12.26 -22.77 -36.75
C ILE A 85 -12.55 -21.30 -37.01
N VAL A 86 -13.79 -20.93 -37.32
CA VAL A 86 -14.18 -19.54 -37.53
C VAL A 86 -14.46 -18.84 -36.19
N ILE A 87 -15.20 -19.48 -35.27
CA ILE A 87 -15.71 -18.87 -34.04
C ILE A 87 -14.63 -18.80 -32.94
N ALA A 88 -13.82 -19.83 -32.76
CA ALA A 88 -12.87 -19.91 -31.64
C ALA A 88 -11.84 -18.75 -31.65
N PRO A 89 -11.21 -18.36 -32.76
CA PRO A 89 -10.31 -17.21 -32.78
C PRO A 89 -10.99 -15.90 -32.39
N LEU A 90 -12.26 -15.71 -32.76
CA LEU A 90 -13.03 -14.50 -32.43
C LEU A 90 -13.35 -14.45 -30.92
N VAL A 91 -13.71 -15.59 -30.34
CA VAL A 91 -13.94 -15.70 -28.87
C VAL A 91 -12.66 -15.45 -28.10
N ILE A 92 -11.53 -16.03 -28.54
CA ILE A 92 -10.22 -15.79 -27.94
C ILE A 92 -9.83 -14.32 -28.06
N ALA A 93 -10.04 -13.70 -29.22
CA ALA A 93 -9.78 -12.27 -29.45
C ALA A 93 -10.65 -11.39 -28.53
N ALA A 94 -11.94 -11.73 -28.39
CA ALA A 94 -12.84 -11.03 -27.48
C ALA A 94 -12.36 -11.08 -26.02
N ALA A 95 -12.01 -12.29 -25.56
CA ALA A 95 -11.53 -12.48 -24.20
C ALA A 95 -10.19 -11.78 -23.94
N THR A 96 -9.23 -11.92 -24.85
CA THR A 96 -7.92 -11.25 -24.75
C THR A 96 -8.05 -9.73 -24.80
N GLY A 97 -8.87 -9.22 -25.72
CA GLY A 97 -9.16 -7.78 -25.82
C GLY A 97 -9.82 -7.25 -24.55
N ALA A 98 -10.77 -7.97 -23.96
CA ALA A 98 -11.41 -7.60 -22.70
C ALA A 98 -10.41 -7.60 -21.53
N LEU A 99 -9.53 -8.61 -21.45
CA LEU A 99 -8.48 -8.67 -20.41
C LEU A 99 -7.47 -7.53 -20.56
N ILE A 100 -7.02 -7.24 -21.77
CA ILE A 100 -6.12 -6.11 -22.05
C ILE A 100 -6.79 -4.79 -21.69
N GLY A 101 -8.02 -4.59 -22.13
CA GLY A 101 -8.80 -3.39 -21.80
C GLY A 101 -8.97 -3.21 -20.28
N LEU A 102 -9.26 -4.27 -19.55
CA LEU A 102 -9.37 -4.22 -18.08
C LEU A 102 -8.03 -3.94 -17.42
N ALA A 103 -6.97 -4.64 -17.84
CA ALA A 103 -5.63 -4.49 -17.27
C ALA A 103 -5.06 -3.07 -17.50
N ALA A 104 -5.35 -2.45 -18.63
CA ALA A 104 -4.83 -1.13 -18.98
C ALA A 104 -5.29 -0.01 -18.04
N HIS A 105 -6.52 -0.08 -17.49
CA HIS A 105 -7.05 1.01 -16.66
C HIS A 105 -7.24 0.63 -15.18
N VAL A 106 -7.41 -0.65 -14.85
CA VAL A 106 -7.56 -1.13 -13.46
C VAL A 106 -6.25 -1.69 -12.91
N GLY A 107 -5.41 -2.27 -13.79
CA GLY A 107 -4.21 -3.03 -13.44
C GLY A 107 -4.54 -4.48 -13.09
N LEU A 108 -3.51 -5.32 -13.07
CA LEU A 108 -3.61 -6.75 -12.73
C LEU A 108 -3.48 -6.96 -11.21
N LYS A 109 -4.47 -6.52 -10.44
CA LYS A 109 -4.51 -6.76 -9.00
C LYS A 109 -5.71 -7.61 -8.64
N ILE A 110 -5.45 -8.74 -7.99
CA ILE A 110 -6.48 -9.61 -7.42
C ILE A 110 -6.72 -9.13 -5.99
N SER A 111 -7.96 -8.74 -5.67
CA SER A 111 -8.37 -8.36 -4.33
C SER A 111 -9.24 -9.47 -3.71
N PRO A 112 -8.69 -10.31 -2.82
CA PRO A 112 -9.47 -11.35 -2.15
C PRO A 112 -10.62 -10.79 -1.29
N LYS A 113 -10.46 -9.58 -0.77
CA LYS A 113 -11.49 -8.89 0.04
C LYS A 113 -12.73 -8.53 -0.78
N ALA A 114 -12.59 -8.34 -2.09
CA ALA A 114 -13.72 -8.01 -2.96
C ALA A 114 -14.70 -9.19 -3.14
N VAL A 115 -14.23 -10.43 -2.96
CA VAL A 115 -15.01 -11.67 -3.12
C VAL A 115 -15.74 -12.08 -1.84
N GLN A 116 -15.41 -11.46 -0.71
CA GLN A 116 -16.07 -11.77 0.56
C GLN A 116 -17.55 -11.39 0.51
N PRO A 117 -18.45 -12.26 0.97
CA PRO A 117 -19.88 -11.98 0.98
C PRO A 117 -20.19 -10.80 1.91
N LYS A 118 -20.82 -9.76 1.35
CA LYS A 118 -21.25 -8.57 2.09
C LYS A 118 -22.74 -8.72 2.39
N PHE A 119 -23.09 -9.21 3.56
CA PHE A 119 -24.49 -9.42 3.97
C PHE A 119 -25.30 -8.11 4.00
N ASP A 120 -24.66 -6.96 4.23
CA ASP A 120 -25.31 -5.64 4.17
C ASP A 120 -25.90 -5.31 2.79
N SER A 121 -25.36 -5.92 1.71
CA SER A 121 -25.87 -5.72 0.35
C SER A 121 -27.18 -6.46 0.07
N LEU A 122 -27.59 -7.37 0.95
CA LEU A 122 -28.85 -8.11 0.85
C LEU A 122 -30.06 -7.32 1.37
N ASN A 123 -29.84 -6.19 2.03
CA ASN A 123 -30.93 -5.36 2.54
C ASN A 123 -31.65 -4.64 1.38
N PRO A 124 -32.93 -4.96 1.09
CA PRO A 124 -33.67 -4.39 -0.04
C PRO A 124 -33.87 -2.87 0.07
N ALA A 125 -33.95 -2.33 1.27
CA ALA A 125 -34.12 -0.87 1.49
C ALA A 125 -32.85 -0.11 1.00
N HIS A 126 -31.64 -0.68 1.21
CA HIS A 126 -30.39 -0.13 0.66
C HIS A 126 -30.33 -0.24 -0.87
N GLY A 127 -30.86 -1.32 -1.43
CA GLY A 127 -30.95 -1.53 -2.88
C GLY A 127 -31.82 -0.47 -3.56
N ILE A 128 -33.02 -0.24 -3.05
CA ILE A 128 -33.98 0.77 -3.57
C ILE A 128 -33.34 2.17 -3.50
N LYS A 129 -32.79 2.56 -2.36
CA LYS A 129 -32.15 3.87 -2.20
C LYS A 129 -30.96 4.08 -3.15
N LYS A 130 -30.23 3.02 -3.49
CA LYS A 130 -29.14 3.06 -4.45
C LYS A 130 -29.65 3.24 -5.89
N VAL A 131 -30.72 2.56 -6.27
CA VAL A 131 -31.34 2.69 -7.61
C VAL A 131 -31.86 4.12 -7.83
N PHE A 132 -32.52 4.73 -6.85
CA PHE A 132 -33.04 6.11 -6.93
C PHE A 132 -32.03 7.17 -6.48
N SER A 133 -30.74 6.86 -6.51
CA SER A 133 -29.69 7.85 -6.21
C SER A 133 -29.42 8.76 -7.41
N ILE A 134 -29.02 10.01 -7.14
CA ILE A 134 -28.59 10.97 -8.18
C ILE A 134 -27.49 10.35 -9.05
N LYS A 135 -26.60 9.55 -8.46
CA LYS A 135 -25.55 8.84 -9.19
C LYS A 135 -26.14 7.86 -10.21
N SER A 136 -27.14 7.07 -9.84
CA SER A 136 -27.80 6.13 -10.76
C SER A 136 -28.54 6.84 -11.86
N LEU A 137 -29.20 7.97 -11.57
CA LEU A 137 -29.89 8.79 -12.55
C LEU A 137 -28.90 9.38 -13.60
N LEU A 138 -27.75 9.89 -13.15
CA LEU A 138 -26.69 10.38 -14.05
C LEU A 138 -26.15 9.27 -14.92
N THR A 139 -25.89 8.08 -14.34
CA THR A 139 -25.43 6.90 -15.09
C THR A 139 -26.46 6.47 -16.13
N PHE A 140 -27.76 6.46 -15.77
CA PHE A 140 -28.84 6.15 -16.70
C PHE A 140 -28.92 7.16 -17.87
N LEU A 141 -28.84 8.46 -17.57
CA LEU A 141 -28.84 9.50 -18.60
C LEU A 141 -27.67 9.35 -19.57
N GLN A 142 -26.48 8.99 -19.05
CA GLN A 142 -25.31 8.69 -19.87
C GLN A 142 -25.55 7.48 -20.78
N MET A 143 -26.16 6.40 -20.27
CA MET A 143 -26.50 5.22 -21.08
C MET A 143 -27.45 5.56 -22.19
N VAL A 144 -28.49 6.37 -21.92
CA VAL A 144 -29.45 6.83 -22.93
C VAL A 144 -28.75 7.68 -24.00
N LEU A 145 -27.89 8.61 -23.59
CA LEU A 145 -27.15 9.44 -24.53
C LEU A 145 -26.20 8.60 -25.42
N LYS A 146 -25.50 7.64 -24.84
CA LYS A 146 -24.63 6.70 -25.59
C LYS A 146 -25.47 5.89 -26.57
N ALA A 147 -26.59 5.33 -26.14
CA ALA A 147 -27.48 4.56 -27.02
C ALA A 147 -28.01 5.41 -28.19
N ALA A 148 -28.36 6.67 -27.94
CA ALA A 148 -28.79 7.59 -29.00
C ALA A 148 -27.67 7.88 -30.01
N VAL A 149 -26.44 8.13 -29.55
CA VAL A 149 -25.26 8.36 -30.41
C VAL A 149 -24.97 7.11 -31.25
N ILE A 150 -24.94 5.93 -30.63
CA ILE A 150 -24.73 4.66 -31.34
C ILE A 150 -25.85 4.46 -32.36
N GLY A 151 -27.10 4.67 -32.00
CA GLY A 151 -28.26 4.56 -32.88
C GLY A 151 -28.17 5.46 -34.11
N VAL A 152 -27.80 6.72 -33.90
CA VAL A 152 -27.65 7.69 -35.00
C VAL A 152 -26.50 7.29 -35.96
N VAL A 153 -25.34 6.89 -35.42
CA VAL A 153 -24.19 6.47 -36.25
C VAL A 153 -24.51 5.20 -37.03
N MET A 154 -25.14 4.21 -36.39
CA MET A 154 -25.55 2.97 -37.05
C MET A 154 -26.61 3.23 -38.08
N TRP A 155 -27.62 4.06 -37.79
CA TRP A 155 -28.64 4.45 -38.74
C TRP A 155 -28.04 5.11 -40.01
N GLN A 156 -27.13 6.08 -39.82
CA GLN A 156 -26.45 6.73 -40.99
C GLN A 156 -25.61 5.72 -41.76
N GLY A 157 -24.95 4.77 -41.06
CA GLY A 157 -24.21 3.69 -41.72
C GLY A 157 -25.13 2.83 -42.60
N ILE A 158 -26.26 2.40 -42.07
CA ILE A 158 -27.27 1.60 -42.81
C ILE A 158 -27.80 2.36 -44.00
N VAL A 159 -28.21 3.63 -43.84
CA VAL A 159 -28.74 4.46 -44.92
C VAL A 159 -27.72 4.63 -46.07
N ARG A 160 -26.43 4.79 -45.73
CA ARG A 160 -25.36 4.88 -46.75
C ARG A 160 -25.12 3.57 -47.50
N LEU A 161 -25.41 2.42 -46.88
CA LEU A 161 -25.25 1.10 -47.49
C LEU A 161 -26.50 0.67 -48.28
N MET A 162 -27.67 1.28 -48.08
CA MET A 162 -28.92 0.96 -48.80
C MET A 162 -28.80 0.92 -50.33
N PRO A 163 -28.16 1.90 -51.01
CA PRO A 163 -27.99 1.84 -52.48
C PRO A 163 -27.18 0.64 -52.95
N LEU A 164 -26.18 0.21 -52.17
CA LEU A 164 -25.37 -0.97 -52.47
C LEU A 164 -26.19 -2.27 -52.31
N ILE A 165 -27.00 -2.32 -51.26
CA ILE A 165 -27.87 -3.49 -50.98
C ILE A 165 -28.97 -3.62 -52.01
N SER A 166 -29.64 -2.51 -52.39
CA SER A 166 -30.69 -2.54 -53.39
C SER A 166 -30.18 -2.89 -54.79
N GLY A 167 -28.95 -2.48 -55.11
CA GLY A 167 -28.28 -2.86 -56.38
C GLY A 167 -27.82 -4.32 -56.44
N ALA A 168 -27.75 -5.02 -55.29
CA ALA A 168 -27.27 -6.40 -55.20
C ALA A 168 -28.19 -7.40 -55.92
N VAL A 169 -29.48 -7.12 -56.03
CA VAL A 169 -30.48 -8.00 -56.67
C VAL A 169 -30.13 -8.34 -58.13
N PHE A 170 -29.41 -7.46 -58.82
CA PHE A 170 -28.98 -7.61 -60.21
C PHE A 170 -27.57 -8.18 -60.35
N GLN A 171 -26.96 -8.65 -59.28
CA GLN A 171 -25.56 -9.07 -59.23
C GLN A 171 -25.41 -10.59 -59.16
N SER A 172 -24.23 -11.07 -59.51
CA SER A 172 -23.86 -12.49 -59.28
C SER A 172 -23.79 -12.82 -57.81
N PRO A 173 -23.98 -14.10 -57.41
CA PRO A 173 -23.86 -14.52 -56.01
C PRO A 173 -22.54 -14.14 -55.34
N ASN A 174 -21.42 -14.19 -56.07
CA ASN A 174 -20.12 -13.76 -55.55
C ASN A 174 -20.05 -12.25 -55.32
N SER A 175 -20.69 -11.43 -56.20
CA SER A 175 -20.80 -9.98 -56.01
C SER A 175 -21.68 -9.64 -54.83
N ILE A 176 -22.78 -10.35 -54.61
CA ILE A 176 -23.66 -10.19 -53.43
C ILE A 176 -22.88 -10.49 -52.15
N ALA A 177 -22.09 -11.58 -52.12
CA ALA A 177 -21.27 -11.93 -50.96
C ALA A 177 -20.21 -10.85 -50.64
N SER A 178 -19.56 -10.27 -51.68
CA SER A 178 -18.57 -9.21 -51.50
C SER A 178 -19.20 -7.88 -51.04
N ILE A 179 -20.38 -7.53 -51.55
CA ILE A 179 -21.16 -6.38 -51.07
C ILE A 179 -21.58 -6.56 -49.63
N GLY A 180 -22.09 -7.75 -49.26
CA GLY A 180 -22.46 -8.07 -47.88
C GLY A 180 -21.28 -7.97 -46.93
N TRP A 181 -20.11 -8.51 -47.33
CA TRP A 181 -18.88 -8.42 -46.56
C TRP A 181 -18.43 -6.96 -46.36
N SER A 182 -18.45 -6.16 -47.44
CA SER A 182 -18.10 -4.74 -47.38
C SER A 182 -19.05 -3.95 -46.43
N ALA A 183 -20.35 -4.26 -46.51
CA ALA A 183 -21.35 -3.63 -45.66
C ALA A 183 -21.11 -3.95 -44.20
N ILE A 184 -20.93 -5.24 -43.84
CA ILE A 184 -20.68 -5.69 -42.46
C ILE A 184 -19.37 -5.10 -41.94
N SER A 185 -18.27 -5.18 -42.72
CA SER A 185 -16.97 -4.67 -42.27
C SER A 185 -17.00 -3.14 -42.05
N THR A 186 -17.72 -2.39 -42.92
CA THR A 186 -17.91 -0.95 -42.76
C THR A 186 -18.67 -0.60 -41.49
N LEU A 187 -19.77 -1.31 -41.16
CA LEU A 187 -20.53 -1.09 -39.95
C LEU A 187 -19.71 -1.44 -38.69
N LEU A 188 -18.94 -2.53 -38.75
CA LEU A 188 -18.05 -2.92 -37.64
C LEU A 188 -16.94 -1.88 -37.43
N LEU A 189 -16.34 -1.35 -38.49
CA LEU A 189 -15.35 -0.27 -38.38
C LEU A 189 -15.94 1.01 -37.80
N PHE A 190 -17.17 1.39 -38.18
CA PHE A 190 -17.86 2.50 -37.55
C PHE A 190 -18.11 2.25 -36.04
N ALA A 191 -18.51 1.04 -35.67
CA ALA A 191 -18.69 0.67 -34.25
C ALA A 191 -17.37 0.76 -33.48
N VAL A 192 -16.26 0.24 -34.04
CA VAL A 192 -14.92 0.36 -33.41
C VAL A 192 -14.52 1.82 -33.27
N ALA A 193 -14.64 2.64 -34.33
CA ALA A 193 -14.28 4.05 -34.26
C ALA A 193 -15.09 4.79 -33.19
N LEU A 194 -16.39 4.52 -33.12
CA LEU A 194 -17.26 5.11 -32.10
C LEU A 194 -16.84 4.72 -30.68
N PHE A 195 -16.59 3.44 -30.42
CA PHE A 195 -16.14 2.99 -29.09
C PHE A 195 -14.76 3.53 -28.73
N LEU A 196 -13.84 3.68 -29.68
CA LEU A 196 -12.53 4.29 -29.46
C LEU A 196 -12.62 5.76 -29.03
N VAL A 197 -13.64 6.50 -29.57
CA VAL A 197 -13.88 7.88 -29.12
C VAL A 197 -14.60 7.95 -27.80
N MET A 198 -15.57 7.05 -27.55
CA MET A 198 -16.36 7.08 -26.33
C MET A 198 -15.61 6.54 -25.11
N ALA A 199 -14.73 5.57 -25.27
CA ALA A 199 -14.03 4.91 -24.17
C ALA A 199 -13.17 5.87 -23.33
N PRO A 200 -12.34 6.77 -23.89
CA PRO A 200 -11.60 7.77 -23.10
C PRO A 200 -12.51 8.74 -22.33
N VAL A 201 -13.62 9.14 -22.94
CA VAL A 201 -14.60 10.07 -22.32
C VAL A 201 -15.26 9.38 -21.14
N ASP A 202 -15.72 8.13 -21.30
CA ASP A 202 -16.30 7.36 -20.21
C ASP A 202 -15.28 7.11 -19.10
N PHE A 203 -14.04 6.75 -19.45
CA PHE A 203 -12.98 6.55 -18.49
C PHE A 203 -12.69 7.81 -17.65
N ALA A 204 -12.56 8.96 -18.29
CA ALA A 204 -12.33 10.23 -17.60
C ALA A 204 -13.46 10.54 -16.61
N LEU A 205 -14.70 10.31 -17.03
CA LEU A 205 -15.89 10.53 -16.21
C LEU A 205 -15.96 9.55 -15.03
N GLN A 206 -15.74 8.24 -15.26
CA GLN A 206 -15.73 7.23 -14.20
C GLN A 206 -14.61 7.51 -13.19
N ARG A 207 -13.43 7.93 -13.67
CA ARG A 207 -12.33 8.34 -12.81
C ARG A 207 -12.70 9.56 -11.96
N HIS A 208 -13.33 10.57 -12.57
CA HIS A 208 -13.79 11.76 -11.82
C HIS A 208 -14.81 11.39 -10.75
N LEU A 209 -15.81 10.60 -11.10
CA LEU A 209 -16.84 10.13 -10.14
C LEU A 209 -16.25 9.28 -9.02
N PHE A 210 -15.27 8.44 -9.34
CA PHE A 210 -14.54 7.65 -8.35
C PHE A 210 -13.78 8.56 -7.38
N MET A 211 -12.96 9.48 -7.88
CA MET A 211 -12.22 10.43 -7.05
C MET A 211 -13.14 11.30 -6.19
N LYS A 212 -14.25 11.78 -6.75
CA LYS A 212 -15.26 12.52 -5.99
C LYS A 212 -15.87 11.68 -4.86
N GLY A 213 -16.10 10.38 -5.11
CA GLY A 213 -16.60 9.45 -4.09
C GLY A 213 -15.59 9.14 -2.96
N GLN A 214 -14.28 9.31 -3.24
CA GLN A 214 -13.19 9.08 -2.28
C GLN A 214 -12.77 10.35 -1.52
N LYS A 215 -13.39 11.51 -1.80
CA LYS A 215 -13.08 12.75 -1.08
C LYS A 215 -13.24 12.61 0.43
N MET A 216 -12.39 13.30 1.18
CA MET A 216 -12.28 13.23 2.63
C MET A 216 -12.73 14.53 3.30
N SER A 217 -13.14 14.45 4.55
CA SER A 217 -13.23 15.63 5.40
C SER A 217 -11.87 15.95 6.01
N LYS A 218 -11.67 17.19 6.45
CA LYS A 218 -10.43 17.62 7.15
C LYS A 218 -10.14 16.74 8.38
N ASP A 219 -11.19 16.32 9.09
CA ASP A 219 -11.04 15.45 10.26
C ASP A 219 -10.65 14.01 9.88
N GLU A 220 -11.15 13.49 8.75
CA GLU A 220 -10.75 12.19 8.23
C GLU A 220 -9.27 12.19 7.84
N VAL A 221 -8.80 13.23 7.13
CA VAL A 221 -7.38 13.40 6.76
C VAL A 221 -6.50 13.45 8.00
N LYS A 222 -6.88 14.27 9.00
CA LYS A 222 -6.12 14.40 10.26
C LYS A 222 -6.04 13.08 11.04
N ARG A 223 -7.12 12.30 11.08
CA ARG A 223 -7.14 10.98 11.72
C ARG A 223 -6.25 9.98 10.98
N GLU A 224 -6.26 10.01 9.66
CA GLU A 224 -5.44 9.12 8.86
C GLU A 224 -3.95 9.40 9.02
N TYR A 225 -3.52 10.68 9.03
CA TYR A 225 -2.15 11.07 9.34
C TYR A 225 -1.72 10.61 10.73
N LYS A 226 -2.58 10.81 11.75
CA LYS A 226 -2.30 10.28 13.10
C LYS A 226 -2.19 8.76 13.15
N GLY A 227 -2.97 8.05 12.34
CA GLY A 227 -2.91 6.59 12.23
C GLY A 227 -1.62 6.07 11.59
N GLN A 228 -1.06 6.81 10.62
CA GLN A 228 0.16 6.40 9.90
C GLN A 228 1.44 6.81 10.62
N GLU A 229 1.53 8.05 11.09
CA GLU A 229 2.75 8.61 11.69
C GLU A 229 2.78 8.46 13.22
N GLY A 230 1.67 8.04 13.82
CA GLY A 230 1.44 8.05 15.26
C GLY A 230 1.05 9.45 15.76
N ASP A 231 0.51 9.50 16.96
CA ASP A 231 0.17 10.79 17.58
C ASP A 231 1.47 11.52 17.97
N PRO A 232 1.69 12.75 17.47
CA PRO A 232 2.87 13.56 17.80
C PRO A 232 3.08 13.73 19.32
N GLN A 233 1.98 13.75 20.09
CA GLN A 233 2.04 13.82 21.55
C GLN A 233 2.65 12.55 22.15
N ILE A 234 2.24 11.37 21.68
CA ILE A 234 2.79 10.08 22.16
C ILE A 234 4.26 9.96 21.78
N LYS A 235 4.64 10.42 20.57
CA LYS A 235 6.05 10.43 20.13
C LYS A 235 6.89 11.39 20.98
N GLY A 236 6.33 12.55 21.35
CA GLY A 236 6.93 13.50 22.27
C GLY A 236 7.12 12.92 23.66
N GLN A 237 6.07 12.33 24.24
CA GLN A 237 6.12 11.68 25.55
C GLN A 237 7.13 10.51 25.59
N ARG A 238 7.17 9.65 24.58
CA ARG A 238 8.18 8.57 24.51
C ARG A 238 9.60 9.11 24.47
N LYS A 239 9.84 10.22 23.74
CA LYS A 239 11.16 10.86 23.69
C LYS A 239 11.54 11.50 25.01
N GLN A 240 10.56 12.07 25.72
CA GLN A 240 10.77 12.65 27.05
C GLN A 240 11.06 11.57 28.09
N LEU A 241 10.24 10.52 28.16
CA LEU A 241 10.50 9.36 29.03
C LEU A 241 11.88 8.73 28.76
N ALA A 242 12.24 8.54 27.50
CA ALA A 242 13.55 7.99 27.15
C ALA A 242 14.70 8.89 27.65
N ARG A 243 14.52 10.23 27.63
CA ARG A 243 15.50 11.16 28.19
C ARG A 243 15.54 11.11 29.73
N GLU A 244 14.39 11.02 30.40
CA GLU A 244 14.29 10.88 31.85
C GLU A 244 14.98 9.59 32.32
N PHE A 245 14.70 8.46 31.70
CA PHE A 245 15.39 7.19 32.00
C PHE A 245 16.90 7.25 31.76
N ALA A 246 17.33 7.87 30.68
CA ALA A 246 18.75 8.04 30.40
C ALA A 246 19.48 8.94 31.41
N GLN A 247 18.77 9.82 32.14
CA GLN A 247 19.33 10.68 33.19
C GLN A 247 19.23 10.04 34.60
N GLU A 248 18.25 9.20 34.86
CA GLU A 248 18.07 8.53 36.17
C GLU A 248 19.11 7.45 36.41
N GLU A 249 19.53 6.71 35.39
CA GLU A 249 20.49 5.62 35.55
C GLU A 249 21.86 6.08 36.11
N PRO A 250 22.49 7.15 35.55
CA PRO A 250 23.72 7.71 36.14
C PRO A 250 23.51 8.28 37.55
N ARG A 251 22.39 8.92 37.82
CA ARG A 251 22.07 9.49 39.12
C ARG A 251 21.94 8.41 40.21
N SER A 252 21.22 7.35 39.91
CA SER A 252 21.05 6.21 40.83
C SER A 252 22.36 5.44 41.05
N ALA A 253 23.22 5.36 40.04
CA ALA A 253 24.54 4.75 40.12
C ALA A 253 25.48 5.58 41.02
N VAL A 254 25.52 6.89 40.85
CA VAL A 254 26.34 7.82 41.66
C VAL A 254 25.84 7.83 43.11
N ALA A 255 24.52 7.81 43.38
CA ALA A 255 23.97 7.79 44.72
C ALA A 255 24.38 6.54 45.50
N ARG A 256 24.72 5.43 44.84
CA ARG A 256 25.19 4.18 45.45
C ARG A 256 26.70 4.06 45.45
N ALA A 257 27.43 5.02 44.89
CA ALA A 257 28.88 5.02 44.85
C ALA A 257 29.47 5.54 46.17
N ASP A 258 30.59 4.96 46.62
CA ASP A 258 31.34 5.40 47.76
C ASP A 258 32.32 6.54 47.40
N ALA A 259 32.79 6.59 46.17
CA ALA A 259 33.65 7.66 45.67
C ALA A 259 33.48 7.86 44.16
N VAL A 260 33.77 9.08 43.70
CA VAL A 260 33.95 9.40 42.29
C VAL A 260 35.40 9.82 42.03
N ILE A 261 36.09 9.06 41.19
CA ILE A 261 37.48 9.30 40.84
C ILE A 261 37.50 10.09 39.52
N VAL A 262 38.19 11.23 39.49
CA VAL A 262 38.16 12.14 38.37
C VAL A 262 39.54 12.45 37.81
N ASN A 263 39.59 12.59 36.49
CA ASN A 263 40.58 13.43 35.79
C ASN A 263 39.84 14.76 35.49
N PRO A 264 40.26 15.91 36.05
CA PRO A 264 39.43 17.11 36.18
C PRO A 264 38.63 17.55 34.96
N THR A 265 39.10 17.28 33.74
CA THR A 265 38.47 17.72 32.49
C THR A 265 37.91 16.62 31.61
N HIS A 266 38.38 15.36 31.77
CA HIS A 266 38.08 14.36 30.75
C HIS A 266 37.42 13.08 31.26
N TYR A 267 37.68 12.63 32.47
CA TYR A 267 37.17 11.34 32.97
C TYR A 267 36.56 11.47 34.36
N ALA A 268 35.46 10.78 34.55
CA ALA A 268 34.89 10.56 35.88
C ALA A 268 34.39 9.11 35.99
N VAL A 269 34.71 8.43 37.08
CA VAL A 269 34.32 7.04 37.33
C VAL A 269 33.81 6.93 38.74
N ALA A 270 32.56 6.47 38.90
CA ALA A 270 31.95 6.19 40.19
C ALA A 270 32.22 4.74 40.58
N ILE A 271 32.77 4.52 41.78
CA ILE A 271 33.11 3.19 42.28
C ILE A 271 32.35 2.93 43.56
N ARG A 272 32.05 1.63 43.83
CA ARG A 272 31.47 1.13 45.04
C ARG A 272 32.31 -0.01 45.59
N TYR A 273 32.49 -0.03 46.89
CA TYR A 273 33.17 -1.11 47.62
C TYR A 273 32.37 -1.49 48.85
N ARG A 274 31.98 -2.75 48.94
CA ARG A 274 31.27 -3.33 50.08
C ARG A 274 31.98 -4.58 50.60
N PRO A 275 32.82 -4.44 51.60
CA PRO A 275 33.56 -5.58 52.16
C PRO A 275 32.66 -6.63 52.77
N GLU A 276 31.49 -6.23 53.29
CA GLU A 276 30.48 -7.11 53.91
C GLU A 276 29.85 -8.10 52.94
N GLU A 277 29.77 -7.72 51.67
CA GLU A 277 29.25 -8.56 50.60
C GLU A 277 30.34 -9.45 49.97
N GLY A 278 31.57 -9.50 50.60
CA GLY A 278 32.72 -10.24 50.09
C GLY A 278 33.22 -9.75 48.75
N GLY A 279 32.83 -8.55 48.38
CA GLY A 279 32.98 -8.02 47.06
C GLY A 279 34.29 -7.27 46.79
N LEU A 280 34.70 -7.34 45.53
CA LEU A 280 35.72 -6.47 44.97
C LEU A 280 35.11 -5.09 44.68
N PRO A 281 35.93 -4.00 44.61
CA PRO A 281 35.44 -2.71 44.19
C PRO A 281 34.87 -2.80 42.75
N VAL A 282 33.71 -2.19 42.52
CA VAL A 282 32.96 -2.26 41.27
C VAL A 282 32.76 -0.87 40.68
N VAL A 283 32.88 -0.72 39.36
CA VAL A 283 32.58 0.49 38.62
C VAL A 283 31.06 0.58 38.40
N LEU A 284 30.39 1.60 38.95
CA LEU A 284 28.95 1.78 38.83
C LEU A 284 28.55 2.73 37.68
N ALA A 285 29.34 3.74 37.43
CA ALA A 285 29.12 4.67 36.31
C ALA A 285 30.46 5.24 35.84
N LYS A 286 30.52 5.58 34.57
CA LYS A 286 31.70 6.25 33.98
C LYS A 286 31.29 7.28 32.96
N GLY A 287 32.06 8.34 32.81
CA GLY A 287 31.81 9.41 31.85
C GLY A 287 33.09 9.95 31.24
N LEU A 288 32.97 10.42 30.00
CA LEU A 288 34.03 11.11 29.24
C LEU A 288 33.55 12.52 28.92
N ASP A 289 34.42 13.51 28.99
CA ASP A 289 34.20 14.92 28.68
C ASP A 289 32.90 15.48 29.33
N ASP A 290 31.86 15.82 28.55
CA ASP A 290 30.59 16.35 29.07
C ASP A 290 29.90 15.40 30.03
N ALA A 291 29.95 14.11 29.77
CA ALA A 291 29.40 13.10 30.68
C ALA A 291 30.20 13.00 32.00
N ALA A 292 31.50 13.22 31.96
CA ALA A 292 32.33 13.30 33.18
C ALA A 292 31.98 14.53 34.03
N LEU A 293 31.75 15.67 33.39
CA LEU A 293 31.27 16.88 34.04
C LEU A 293 29.90 16.69 34.70
N ALA A 294 28.97 16.04 34.00
CA ALA A 294 27.64 15.73 34.54
C ALA A 294 27.74 14.78 35.73
N LEU A 295 28.56 13.72 35.66
CA LEU A 295 28.79 12.77 36.74
C LEU A 295 29.39 13.45 37.98
N ARG A 296 30.34 14.37 37.81
CA ARG A 296 30.93 15.16 38.86
C ARG A 296 29.91 16.08 39.52
N GLY A 297 29.05 16.74 38.69
CA GLY A 297 27.96 17.58 39.21
C GLY A 297 26.96 16.76 40.06
N LEU A 298 26.61 15.55 39.60
CA LEU A 298 25.78 14.61 40.36
C LEU A 298 26.43 14.20 41.67
N ALA A 299 27.72 13.86 41.70
CA ALA A 299 28.46 13.50 42.89
C ALA A 299 28.47 14.65 43.89
N THR A 300 28.71 15.89 43.44
CA THR A 300 28.64 17.08 44.34
C THR A 300 27.22 17.26 44.91
N ALA A 301 26.19 17.15 44.08
CA ALA A 301 24.79 17.32 44.50
C ALA A 301 24.33 16.24 45.46
N LEU A 302 24.86 15.02 45.35
CA LEU A 302 24.54 13.87 46.20
C LEU A 302 25.47 13.71 47.42
N GLY A 303 26.48 14.59 47.56
CA GLY A 303 27.43 14.53 48.68
C GLY A 303 28.43 13.37 48.60
N VAL A 304 28.61 12.76 47.41
CA VAL A 304 29.57 11.68 47.20
C VAL A 304 30.98 12.25 47.09
N PRO A 305 32.00 11.74 47.81
CA PRO A 305 33.37 12.25 47.78
C PRO A 305 33.98 12.16 46.39
N ILE A 306 34.64 13.24 45.94
CA ILE A 306 35.32 13.30 44.66
C ILE A 306 36.82 13.32 44.89
N PHE A 307 37.52 12.36 44.28
CA PHE A 307 38.96 12.23 44.38
C PHE A 307 39.62 12.47 43.01
N ALA A 308 40.53 13.44 42.96
CA ALA A 308 41.25 13.75 41.73
C ALA A 308 42.51 12.88 41.56
N HIS A 309 42.46 11.90 40.69
CA HIS A 309 43.57 11.05 40.34
C HIS A 309 43.57 10.68 38.85
N PRO A 310 44.19 11.52 37.99
CA PRO A 310 44.08 11.38 36.52
C PRO A 310 44.53 10.02 35.95
N PRO A 311 45.63 9.40 36.39
CA PRO A 311 46.04 8.08 35.92
C PRO A 311 45.02 6.99 36.27
N LEU A 312 44.50 6.97 37.51
CA LEU A 312 43.56 5.99 37.99
C LEU A 312 42.18 6.17 37.30
N ALA A 313 41.73 7.41 37.11
CA ALA A 313 40.49 7.68 36.44
C ALA A 313 40.47 7.16 34.96
N ARG A 314 41.59 7.27 34.26
CA ARG A 314 41.76 6.71 32.90
C ARG A 314 41.71 5.19 32.92
N ALA A 315 42.46 4.55 33.80
CA ALA A 315 42.51 3.10 33.88
C ALA A 315 41.15 2.50 34.27
N LEU A 316 40.45 3.12 35.23
CA LEU A 316 39.11 2.69 35.61
C LEU A 316 38.03 2.92 34.53
N HIS A 317 38.22 3.92 33.66
CA HIS A 317 37.30 4.18 32.57
C HIS A 317 37.29 3.04 31.52
N GLU A 318 38.39 2.27 31.39
CA GLU A 318 38.46 1.11 30.51
C GLU A 318 37.64 -0.07 31.06
N VAL A 319 37.40 -0.12 32.36
CA VAL A 319 36.58 -1.17 33.00
C VAL A 319 35.11 -1.02 32.60
N PRO A 320 34.41 -2.09 32.20
CA PRO A 320 32.98 -2.02 31.91
C PRO A 320 32.17 -1.70 33.19
N VAL A 321 31.03 -0.99 33.02
CA VAL A 321 30.09 -0.69 34.08
C VAL A 321 29.56 -2.01 34.71
N ASN A 322 29.38 -2.03 35.98
CA ASN A 322 28.98 -3.19 36.81
C ASN A 322 30.02 -4.34 36.83
N HIS A 323 31.28 -4.06 36.47
CA HIS A 323 32.37 -5.03 36.59
C HIS A 323 33.33 -4.67 37.75
N ALA A 324 33.94 -5.69 38.29
CA ALA A 324 34.96 -5.51 39.29
C ALA A 324 36.22 -4.84 38.76
N VAL A 325 36.85 -4.03 39.56
CA VAL A 325 38.11 -3.38 39.26
C VAL A 325 39.19 -4.48 39.06
N PRO A 326 40.07 -4.39 38.05
CA PRO A 326 41.20 -5.32 37.87
C PRO A 326 42.16 -5.27 39.02
N GLN A 327 42.80 -6.41 39.32
CA GLN A 327 43.70 -6.59 40.46
C GLN A 327 44.91 -5.60 40.42
N GLU A 328 45.33 -5.20 39.25
CA GLU A 328 46.41 -4.21 39.00
C GLU A 328 46.12 -2.83 39.59
N LEU A 329 44.81 -2.49 39.73
CA LEU A 329 44.38 -1.20 40.23
C LEU A 329 43.96 -1.21 41.71
N PHE A 330 44.00 -2.37 42.39
CA PHE A 330 43.55 -2.51 43.78
C PHE A 330 44.29 -1.61 44.76
N GLU A 331 45.59 -1.49 44.64
CA GLU A 331 46.39 -0.68 45.54
C GLU A 331 45.99 0.81 45.45
N ALA A 332 45.85 1.32 44.20
CA ALA A 332 45.44 2.69 43.97
C ALA A 332 43.98 2.98 44.44
N VAL A 333 43.06 2.03 44.20
CA VAL A 333 41.69 2.14 44.68
C VAL A 333 41.57 2.07 46.19
N ALA A 334 42.39 1.21 46.84
CA ALA A 334 42.43 1.11 48.30
C ALA A 334 42.88 2.41 48.98
N VAL A 335 43.80 3.16 48.36
CA VAL A 335 44.20 4.47 48.84
C VAL A 335 43.02 5.46 48.81
N VAL A 336 42.26 5.45 47.75
CA VAL A 336 41.07 6.32 47.61
C VAL A 336 40.00 5.97 48.63
N LEU A 337 39.73 4.68 48.83
CA LEU A 337 38.70 4.22 49.77
C LEU A 337 39.09 4.53 51.21
N ARG A 338 40.35 4.35 51.62
CA ARG A 338 40.85 4.80 52.93
C ARG A 338 40.67 6.28 53.17
N TRP A 339 40.97 7.10 52.16
CA TRP A 339 40.75 8.54 52.22
C TRP A 339 39.27 8.90 52.40
N VAL A 340 38.35 8.15 51.76
CA VAL A 340 36.90 8.32 51.93
C VAL A 340 36.48 8.00 53.35
N ASP A 341 36.98 6.89 53.95
CA ASP A 341 36.71 6.50 55.31
C ASP A 341 37.21 7.52 56.34
N GLU A 342 38.43 8.08 56.12
CA GLU A 342 38.97 9.16 56.95
C GLU A 342 38.14 10.44 56.91
N ILE A 343 37.61 10.83 55.74
CA ILE A 343 36.72 11.96 55.60
C ILE A 343 35.38 11.69 56.30
N GLY A 344 34.84 10.47 56.13
CA GLY A 344 33.61 10.04 56.80
C GLY A 344 33.74 10.13 58.31
N ALA A 345 34.81 9.59 58.88
CA ALA A 345 35.07 9.59 60.32
C ALA A 345 35.22 11.05 60.88
N LYS A 346 35.94 11.94 60.16
CA LYS A 346 36.08 13.34 60.57
C LYS A 346 34.75 14.12 60.45
N ARG A 347 33.89 13.78 59.52
CA ARG A 347 32.58 14.42 59.38
C ARG A 347 31.64 14.01 60.49
N ASP A 348 31.67 12.72 60.90
CA ASP A 348 30.86 12.20 61.99
C ASP A 348 31.35 12.76 63.35
N GLU A 349 32.65 12.94 63.55
CA GLU A 349 33.26 13.55 64.69
C GLU A 349 32.89 15.05 64.80
N ALA A 350 32.91 15.79 63.69
CA ALA A 350 32.49 17.21 63.63
C ALA A 350 30.96 17.41 63.85
N LEU A 351 30.14 16.38 63.54
CA LEU A 351 28.71 16.39 63.86
C LEU A 351 28.38 15.95 65.27
N ALA A 352 29.29 15.27 65.93
CA ALA A 352 29.16 14.79 67.31
C ALA A 352 29.66 15.78 68.37
N GLU A 353 30.41 16.83 67.96
CA GLU A 353 30.79 17.92 68.88
C GLU A 353 29.59 18.78 69.24
N PRO A 354 29.12 18.81 70.50
CA PRO A 354 28.03 19.65 70.91
C PRO A 354 28.46 21.12 70.81
N ALA A 355 27.66 21.93 70.12
CA ALA A 355 27.81 23.38 70.08
C ALA A 355 27.92 23.91 71.51
N THR A 356 29.12 24.37 71.93
CA THR A 356 29.33 25.09 73.15
C THR A 356 28.45 26.35 73.15
N PRO A 357 27.58 26.56 74.15
CA PRO A 357 26.78 27.78 74.23
C PRO A 357 27.71 28.94 74.48
N GLY A 358 27.77 29.87 73.47
CA GLY A 358 28.50 31.11 73.57
C GLY A 358 28.00 31.93 74.77
N GLU A 359 28.91 32.26 75.60
CA GLU A 359 28.78 33.22 76.69
C GLU A 359 28.24 34.57 76.15
N SER A 360 27.07 34.93 76.66
CA SER A 360 26.54 36.30 76.56
C SER A 360 27.25 37.20 77.57
N ALA A 361 27.90 38.25 77.11
CA ALA A 361 28.15 39.41 77.87
C ALA A 361 27.86 40.69 77.02
#